data_d086f266737200d15b3f71751dc9d124
#
_entry.id   d086f266737200d15b3f71751dc9d124
#
_cell.length_a   1.000
_cell.length_b   1.000
_cell.length_c   1.000
_cell.angle_alpha   90.00
_cell.angle_beta   90.00
_cell.angle_gamma   90.00
#
_symmetry.space_group_name_H-M   'P 1'
#
loop_
_entity.id
_entity.type
_entity.pdbx_description
1 polymer ?
#
loop_
_entity_poly.entity_id
_entity_poly.type
_entity_poly.pdbx_seq_one_letter_code
_entity_poly.pdbx_strand_id
1 'polypeptide(L)'
;MKRYMLLLVLFLAVMHVAAQDKAVFAKGNKVYVENPSKNENAEKASEELVSRLKEWGYWQVVDNQQEADLKIVMDTKASKGITATSWGGTSFELTAQLTDKSDEVLWESNTYKSSPNGTNGFNSGRAVVKKLMRDLNKKFKD
;
A
#
# COMPACT_ATOMS: atom_id res chain seq x y z
N MET A 1 -4.88 -39.78 -25.37
CA MET A 1 -5.21 -38.42 -25.83
C MET A 1 -5.99 -37.59 -24.80
N LYS A 2 -7.07 -38.06 -24.19
CA LYS A 2 -7.86 -37.26 -23.20
C LYS A 2 -7.05 -36.77 -21.97
N ARG A 3 -6.07 -37.56 -21.47
CA ARG A 3 -5.23 -37.19 -20.33
C ARG A 3 -4.27 -36.03 -20.63
N TYR A 4 -3.72 -35.96 -21.82
CA TYR A 4 -2.80 -34.88 -22.21
C TYR A 4 -3.55 -33.56 -22.50
N MET A 5 -4.79 -33.66 -22.97
CA MET A 5 -5.64 -32.48 -23.19
C MET A 5 -6.03 -31.80 -21.87
N LEU A 6 -6.27 -32.59 -20.79
CA LEU A 6 -6.57 -32.07 -19.46
C LEU A 6 -5.37 -31.33 -18.86
N LEU A 7 -4.15 -31.88 -19.02
CA LEU A 7 -2.92 -31.25 -18.56
C LEU A 7 -2.61 -29.95 -19.31
N LEU A 8 -2.88 -29.89 -20.63
CA LEU A 8 -2.69 -28.70 -21.43
C LEU A 8 -3.65 -27.56 -21.00
N VAL A 9 -4.90 -27.89 -20.71
CA VAL A 9 -5.89 -26.91 -20.24
C VAL A 9 -5.52 -26.38 -18.86
N LEU A 10 -5.04 -27.24 -17.97
CA LEU A 10 -4.57 -26.83 -16.63
C LEU A 10 -3.35 -25.89 -16.71
N PHE A 11 -2.42 -26.18 -17.60
CA PHE A 11 -1.21 -25.36 -17.82
C PHE A 11 -1.55 -23.98 -18.41
N LEU A 12 -2.51 -23.91 -19.33
CA LEU A 12 -3.02 -22.66 -19.89
C LEU A 12 -3.73 -21.80 -18.83
N ALA A 13 -4.50 -22.41 -17.93
CA ALA A 13 -5.18 -21.69 -16.84
C ALA A 13 -4.20 -21.02 -15.88
N VAL A 14 -3.11 -21.72 -15.50
CA VAL A 14 -2.06 -21.17 -14.63
C VAL A 14 -1.33 -19.99 -15.27
N MET A 15 -1.10 -20.04 -16.59
CA MET A 15 -0.45 -18.94 -17.32
C MET A 15 -1.34 -17.67 -17.38
N HIS A 16 -2.66 -17.82 -17.41
CA HIS A 16 -3.59 -16.67 -17.42
C HIS A 16 -3.60 -15.94 -16.07
N VAL A 17 -3.56 -16.65 -14.95
CA VAL A 17 -3.53 -16.02 -13.60
C VAL A 17 -2.25 -15.21 -13.42
N ALA A 18 -1.09 -15.76 -13.75
CA ALA A 18 0.20 -15.06 -13.63
C ALA A 18 0.33 -13.81 -14.55
N ALA A 19 -0.36 -13.82 -15.69
CA ALA A 19 -0.38 -12.67 -16.61
C ALA A 19 -1.33 -11.57 -16.12
N GLN A 20 -2.43 -11.91 -15.49
CA GLN A 20 -3.38 -10.98 -14.91
C GLN A 20 -2.78 -10.17 -13.75
N ASP A 21 -2.02 -10.82 -12.86
CA ASP A 21 -1.35 -10.15 -11.74
C ASP A 21 -0.34 -9.08 -12.21
N LYS A 22 0.41 -9.36 -13.26
CA LYS A 22 1.36 -8.39 -13.82
C LYS A 22 0.68 -7.19 -14.47
N ALA A 23 -0.48 -7.38 -15.11
CA ALA A 23 -1.22 -6.30 -15.76
C ALA A 23 -1.82 -5.32 -14.74
N VAL A 24 -2.27 -5.81 -13.58
CA VAL A 24 -2.85 -4.98 -12.51
C VAL A 24 -1.81 -4.03 -11.92
N PHE A 25 -0.55 -4.45 -11.84
CA PHE A 25 0.55 -3.62 -11.32
C PHE A 25 1.27 -2.78 -12.38
N ALA A 26 0.79 -2.77 -13.62
CA ALA A 26 1.46 -2.06 -14.71
C ALA A 26 1.57 -0.55 -14.41
N LYS A 27 2.65 0.04 -14.91
CA LYS A 27 2.84 1.48 -14.88
C LYS A 27 1.71 2.20 -15.62
N GLY A 28 1.23 3.29 -15.04
CA GLY A 28 0.13 4.07 -15.60
C GLY A 28 -1.26 3.62 -15.18
N ASN A 29 -1.39 2.48 -14.50
CA ASN A 29 -2.67 2.05 -13.93
C ASN A 29 -3.15 3.05 -12.87
N LYS A 30 -4.46 3.12 -12.70
CA LYS A 30 -5.11 4.01 -11.75
C LYS A 30 -5.11 3.39 -10.37
N VAL A 31 -4.69 4.15 -9.36
CA VAL A 31 -4.68 3.73 -7.96
C VAL A 31 -5.53 4.65 -7.10
N TYR A 32 -6.34 4.07 -6.24
CA TYR A 32 -7.08 4.75 -5.20
C TYR A 32 -6.47 4.43 -3.83
N VAL A 33 -6.32 5.44 -2.97
CA VAL A 33 -5.84 5.25 -1.59
C VAL A 33 -7.05 5.25 -0.66
N GLU A 34 -7.29 4.11 -0.02
CA GLU A 34 -8.35 3.93 0.96
C GLU A 34 -7.78 3.98 2.37
N ASN A 35 -8.30 4.91 3.18
CA ASN A 35 -7.98 5.01 4.59
C ASN A 35 -9.26 4.85 5.42
N PRO A 36 -9.52 3.65 5.99
CA PRO A 36 -10.72 3.41 6.78
C PRO A 36 -10.70 4.11 8.15
N SER A 37 -9.54 4.56 8.61
CA SER A 37 -9.39 5.25 9.89
C SER A 37 -9.73 6.74 9.74
N LYS A 38 -10.58 7.24 10.64
CA LYS A 38 -11.00 8.65 10.66
C LYS A 38 -10.23 9.50 11.67
N ASN A 39 -9.10 9.03 12.19
CA ASN A 39 -8.29 9.85 13.07
C ASN A 39 -7.35 10.77 12.27
N GLU A 40 -7.07 11.94 12.81
CA GLU A 40 -6.27 12.99 12.17
C GLU A 40 -4.88 12.51 11.72
N ASN A 41 -4.23 11.64 12.49
CA ASN A 41 -2.90 11.14 12.13
C ASN A 41 -2.97 10.18 10.92
N ALA A 42 -4.02 9.37 10.83
CA ALA A 42 -4.24 8.49 9.69
C ALA A 42 -4.61 9.29 8.43
N GLU A 43 -5.39 10.34 8.57
CA GLU A 43 -5.70 11.26 7.45
C GLU A 43 -4.44 11.92 6.91
N LYS A 44 -3.60 12.48 7.78
CA LYS A 44 -2.31 13.07 7.38
C LYS A 44 -1.36 12.04 6.73
N ALA A 45 -1.35 10.80 7.22
CA ALA A 45 -0.55 9.73 6.59
C ALA A 45 -1.09 9.37 5.20
N SER A 46 -2.41 9.35 5.02
CA SER A 46 -3.06 9.11 3.73
C SER A 46 -2.75 10.22 2.72
N GLU A 47 -2.85 11.48 3.13
CA GLU A 47 -2.50 12.64 2.29
C GLU A 47 -1.01 12.60 1.87
N GLU A 48 -0.12 12.28 2.80
CA GLU A 48 1.31 12.12 2.50
C GLU A 48 1.55 10.98 1.52
N LEU A 49 0.83 9.84 1.65
CA LEU A 49 0.94 8.72 0.71
C LEU A 49 0.48 9.14 -0.69
N VAL A 50 -0.68 9.80 -0.80
CA VAL A 50 -1.19 10.33 -2.07
C VAL A 50 -0.19 11.28 -2.72
N SER A 51 0.39 12.21 -1.96
CA SER A 51 1.40 13.13 -2.46
C SER A 51 2.62 12.39 -3.04
N ARG A 52 3.14 11.42 -2.30
CA ARG A 52 4.32 10.64 -2.73
C ARG A 52 4.04 9.73 -3.91
N LEU A 53 2.85 9.16 -4.01
CA LEU A 53 2.45 8.38 -5.18
C LEU A 53 2.38 9.26 -6.44
N LYS A 54 1.84 10.48 -6.31
CA LYS A 54 1.82 11.47 -7.41
C LYS A 54 3.23 11.87 -7.83
N GLU A 55 4.13 12.11 -6.88
CA GLU A 55 5.55 12.41 -7.15
C GLU A 55 6.27 11.25 -7.84
N TRP A 56 5.99 10.02 -7.41
CA TRP A 56 6.58 8.82 -8.01
C TRP A 56 6.15 8.60 -9.46
N GLY A 57 4.87 8.91 -9.78
CA GLY A 57 4.34 8.88 -11.13
C GLY A 57 4.32 7.50 -11.79
N TYR A 58 4.47 6.42 -11.02
CA TYR A 58 4.37 5.06 -11.54
C TYR A 58 2.92 4.68 -11.80
N TRP A 59 2.04 4.99 -10.86
CA TRP A 59 0.60 4.87 -10.99
C TRP A 59 -0.07 6.24 -11.02
N GLN A 60 -1.23 6.30 -11.64
CA GLN A 60 -2.07 7.50 -11.67
C GLN A 60 -3.01 7.50 -10.47
N VAL A 61 -2.80 8.39 -9.52
CA VAL A 61 -3.70 8.50 -8.35
C VAL A 61 -5.02 9.11 -8.78
N VAL A 62 -6.13 8.45 -8.40
CA VAL A 62 -7.50 8.89 -8.63
C VAL A 62 -8.23 9.11 -7.30
N ASP A 63 -9.19 10.03 -7.31
CA ASP A 63 -9.98 10.38 -6.12
C ASP A 63 -11.26 9.54 -6.01
N ASN A 64 -11.64 8.84 -7.11
CA ASN A 64 -12.81 7.99 -7.15
C ASN A 64 -12.40 6.52 -7.21
N GLN A 65 -12.83 5.74 -6.21
CA GLN A 65 -12.55 4.31 -6.14
C GLN A 65 -13.04 3.53 -7.37
N GLN A 66 -14.17 3.93 -7.97
CA GLN A 66 -14.74 3.25 -9.12
C GLN A 66 -13.88 3.35 -10.39
N GLU A 67 -13.02 4.37 -10.46
CA GLU A 67 -12.11 4.58 -11.59
C GLU A 67 -10.78 3.84 -11.42
N ALA A 68 -10.50 3.34 -10.22
CA ALA A 68 -9.23 2.72 -9.90
C ALA A 68 -9.12 1.30 -10.48
N ASP A 69 -7.93 0.94 -10.93
CA ASP A 69 -7.58 -0.43 -11.33
C ASP A 69 -7.11 -1.25 -10.13
N LEU A 70 -6.53 -0.58 -9.13
CA LEU A 70 -6.08 -1.15 -7.87
C LEU A 70 -6.30 -0.17 -6.71
N LYS A 71 -6.36 -0.69 -5.49
CA LYS A 71 -6.48 0.12 -4.28
C LYS A 71 -5.31 -0.15 -3.35
N ILE A 72 -4.89 0.89 -2.65
CA ILE A 72 -4.01 0.78 -1.49
C ILE A 72 -4.87 1.00 -0.26
N VAL A 73 -5.15 -0.08 0.47
CA VAL A 73 -5.92 -0.02 1.72
C VAL A 73 -4.94 0.13 2.88
N MET A 74 -5.07 1.21 3.64
CA MET A 74 -4.21 1.52 4.77
C MET A 74 -4.82 1.00 6.08
N ASP A 75 -4.08 0.20 6.85
CA ASP A 75 -4.38 -0.09 8.25
C ASP A 75 -3.39 0.67 9.14
N THR A 76 -3.91 1.54 10.00
CA THR A 76 -3.10 2.42 10.83
C THR A 76 -3.45 2.28 12.29
N LYS A 77 -2.42 2.24 13.15
CA LYS A 77 -2.57 2.22 14.60
C LYS A 77 -1.74 3.34 15.20
N ALA A 78 -2.37 4.17 16.00
CA ALA A 78 -1.72 5.21 16.78
C ALA A 78 -1.76 4.84 18.26
N SER A 79 -0.61 4.85 18.93
CA SER A 79 -0.50 4.62 20.38
C SER A 79 0.21 5.80 21.04
N LYS A 80 -0.40 6.36 22.08
CA LYS A 80 0.26 7.34 22.94
C LYS A 80 1.21 6.60 23.88
N GLY A 81 2.49 6.66 23.58
CA GLY A 81 3.53 6.13 24.47
C GLY A 81 3.80 7.12 25.60
N ILE A 82 3.55 6.71 26.85
CA ILE A 82 4.08 7.40 28.02
C ILE A 82 5.41 6.71 28.31
N THR A 83 6.50 7.24 27.79
CA THR A 83 7.84 6.88 28.28
C THR A 83 8.39 8.09 29.05
N ALA A 84 9.13 7.82 30.11
CA ALA A 84 9.74 8.87 30.95
C ALA A 84 10.69 9.82 30.19
N THR A 85 11.01 9.49 28.94
CA THR A 85 11.90 10.25 28.06
C THR A 85 11.24 10.75 26.78
N SER A 86 9.97 10.39 26.49
CA SER A 86 9.23 10.89 25.34
C SER A 86 8.32 12.04 25.76
N TRP A 87 8.52 13.18 25.19
CA TRP A 87 7.71 14.40 25.35
C TRP A 87 6.30 14.22 24.73
N GLY A 88 5.55 13.18 25.16
CA GLY A 88 4.15 12.99 24.81
C GLY A 88 3.85 12.68 23.33
N GLY A 89 4.79 12.13 22.59
CA GLY A 89 4.60 11.84 21.18
C GLY A 89 3.80 10.55 20.92
N THR A 90 3.11 10.51 19.81
CA THR A 90 2.32 9.36 19.35
C THR A 90 3.17 8.45 18.47
N SER A 91 3.34 7.19 18.88
CA SER A 91 3.87 6.15 18.00
C SER A 91 2.84 5.78 16.94
N PHE A 92 3.28 5.54 15.72
CA PHE A 92 2.41 5.26 14.59
C PHE A 92 2.84 3.98 13.88
N GLU A 93 1.89 3.10 13.61
CA GLU A 93 2.09 1.89 12.84
C GLU A 93 1.24 1.96 11.57
N LEU A 94 1.78 1.46 10.47
CA LEU A 94 1.12 1.39 9.17
C LEU A 94 1.37 0.02 8.54
N THR A 95 0.30 -0.63 8.13
CA THR A 95 0.32 -1.75 7.17
C THR A 95 -0.52 -1.35 5.97
N ALA A 96 -0.11 -1.72 4.76
CA ALA A 96 -0.85 -1.43 3.55
C ALA A 96 -1.07 -2.70 2.73
N GLN A 97 -2.27 -2.85 2.18
CA GLN A 97 -2.61 -3.92 1.24
C GLN A 97 -2.88 -3.31 -0.13
N LEU A 98 -2.36 -3.95 -1.18
CA LEU A 98 -2.78 -3.69 -2.55
C LEU A 98 -3.86 -4.69 -2.92
N THR A 99 -5.02 -4.19 -3.31
CA THR A 99 -6.15 -5.01 -3.74
C THR A 99 -6.55 -4.66 -5.16
N ASP A 100 -7.15 -5.61 -5.86
CA ASP A 100 -7.78 -5.39 -7.15
C ASP A 100 -9.20 -4.79 -7.03
N LYS A 101 -9.91 -4.71 -8.15
CA LYS A 101 -11.31 -4.24 -8.22
C LYS A 101 -12.30 -5.15 -7.47
N SER A 102 -11.92 -6.40 -7.21
CA SER A 102 -12.74 -7.41 -6.52
C SER A 102 -12.42 -7.48 -5.02
N ASP A 103 -11.60 -6.57 -4.50
CA ASP A 103 -11.07 -6.56 -3.13
C ASP A 103 -10.18 -7.76 -2.80
N GLU A 104 -9.69 -8.48 -3.82
CA GLU A 104 -8.68 -9.52 -3.62
C GLU A 104 -7.34 -8.92 -3.27
N VAL A 105 -6.72 -9.40 -2.18
CA VAL A 105 -5.40 -8.91 -1.73
C VAL A 105 -4.33 -9.51 -2.62
N LEU A 106 -3.69 -8.67 -3.41
CA LEU A 106 -2.61 -9.05 -4.33
C LEU A 106 -1.22 -8.91 -3.68
N TRP A 107 -1.09 -8.02 -2.71
CA TRP A 107 0.14 -7.81 -1.97
C TRP A 107 -0.14 -7.13 -0.63
N GLU A 108 0.65 -7.48 0.37
CA GLU A 108 0.64 -6.86 1.69
C GLU A 108 2.04 -6.37 2.05
N SER A 109 2.12 -5.19 2.63
CA SER A 109 3.37 -4.61 3.11
C SER A 109 3.80 -5.21 4.45
N ASN A 110 5.05 -4.98 4.82
CA ASN A 110 5.45 -5.11 6.22
C ASN A 110 4.69 -4.10 7.10
N THR A 111 4.61 -4.37 8.40
CA THR A 111 4.16 -3.38 9.37
C THR A 111 5.30 -2.39 9.64
N TYR A 112 5.09 -1.14 9.28
CA TYR A 112 6.06 -0.06 9.53
C TYR A 112 5.71 0.64 10.83
N LYS A 113 6.73 0.85 11.66
CA LYS A 113 6.59 1.52 12.96
C LYS A 113 7.46 2.77 13.00
N SER A 114 6.94 3.81 13.59
CA SER A 114 7.68 5.03 13.91
C SER A 114 7.25 5.55 15.26
N SER A 115 8.25 5.92 16.06
CA SER A 115 8.05 6.60 17.32
C SER A 115 8.57 8.03 17.19
N PRO A 116 7.97 8.99 17.88
CA PRO A 116 8.50 10.36 17.91
C PRO A 116 9.87 10.34 18.58
N ASN A 117 10.85 10.85 17.87
CA ASN A 117 12.20 11.07 18.38
C ASN A 117 12.69 12.43 17.89
N GLY A 118 13.79 12.90 18.43
CA GLY A 118 14.38 14.19 18.05
C GLY A 118 14.78 14.31 16.57
N THR A 119 14.84 13.20 15.84
CA THR A 119 15.19 13.15 14.41
C THR A 119 13.95 13.19 13.51
N ASN A 120 12.83 12.59 13.96
CA ASN A 120 11.59 12.50 13.16
C ASN A 120 10.58 13.60 13.48
N GLY A 121 10.85 14.43 14.51
CA GLY A 121 9.91 15.43 14.97
C GLY A 121 8.56 14.83 15.34
N PHE A 122 7.48 15.60 15.18
CA PHE A 122 6.12 15.15 15.45
C PHE A 122 5.47 14.36 14.29
N ASN A 123 6.24 13.91 13.28
CA ASN A 123 5.76 13.35 12.03
C ASN A 123 5.98 11.84 11.90
N SER A 124 5.51 11.06 12.88
CA SER A 124 5.58 9.59 12.83
C SER A 124 4.86 9.01 11.61
N GLY A 125 3.72 9.61 11.21
CA GLY A 125 2.96 9.19 10.03
C GLY A 125 3.76 9.34 8.73
N ARG A 126 4.45 10.46 8.54
CA ARG A 126 5.32 10.68 7.38
C ARG A 126 6.46 9.67 7.30
N ALA A 127 7.04 9.29 8.44
CA ALA A 127 8.15 8.34 8.49
C ALA A 127 7.72 6.93 8.07
N VAL A 128 6.53 6.45 8.47
CA VAL A 128 6.03 5.13 8.06
C VAL A 128 5.64 5.13 6.58
N VAL A 129 5.03 6.20 6.08
CA VAL A 129 4.72 6.35 4.64
C VAL A 129 5.99 6.33 3.80
N LYS A 130 7.07 6.99 4.23
CA LYS A 130 8.37 6.92 3.54
C LYS A 130 8.90 5.50 3.44
N LYS A 131 8.73 4.68 4.49
CA LYS A 131 9.13 3.27 4.48
C LYS A 131 8.29 2.45 3.49
N LEU A 132 6.97 2.64 3.49
CA LEU A 132 6.06 2.01 2.53
C LEU A 132 6.45 2.37 1.09
N MET A 133 6.64 3.64 0.79
CA MET A 133 7.03 4.11 -0.55
C MET A 133 8.37 3.51 -1.02
N ARG A 134 9.34 3.36 -0.11
CA ARG A 134 10.61 2.70 -0.44
C ARG A 134 10.40 1.25 -0.89
N ASP A 135 9.51 0.52 -0.21
CA ASP A 135 9.25 -0.88 -0.52
C ASP A 135 8.40 -1.01 -1.79
N LEU A 136 7.44 -0.11 -2.04
CA LEU A 136 6.72 -0.02 -3.31
C LEU A 136 7.67 0.27 -4.47
N ASN A 137 8.54 1.27 -4.33
CA ASN A 137 9.54 1.62 -5.35
C ASN A 137 10.49 0.44 -5.65
N LYS A 138 10.86 -0.34 -4.63
CA LYS A 138 11.72 -1.51 -4.81
C LYS A 138 11.02 -2.66 -5.51
N LYS A 139 9.73 -2.86 -5.21
CA LYS A 139 8.92 -3.97 -5.74
C LYS A 139 8.48 -3.73 -7.19
N PHE A 140 8.09 -2.50 -7.50
CA PHE A 140 7.52 -2.10 -8.80
C PHE A 140 8.46 -1.19 -9.58
N LYS A 141 9.74 -1.41 -9.46
CA LYS A 141 10.75 -0.71 -10.25
C LYS A 141 10.80 -1.29 -11.67
N ASP A 142 10.86 -0.41 -12.67
CA ASP A 142 11.09 -0.77 -14.08
C ASP A 142 12.43 -1.47 -14.29
#